data_bd5b295e0c543d72d35b8d04f30ad3fb
#
_entry.id   bd5b295e0c543d72d35b8d04f30ad3fb
#
_cell.length_a   1.000
_cell.length_b   1.000
_cell.length_c   1.000
_cell.angle_alpha   90.00
_cell.angle_beta   90.00
_cell.angle_gamma   90.00
#
_symmetry.space_group_name_H-M   'P 1'
#
loop_
_entity.id
_entity.type
_entity.pdbx_description
1 polymer ?
#
loop_
_entity_poly.entity_id
_entity_poly.type
_entity_poly.pdbx_seq_one_letter_code
_entity_poly.pdbx_strand_id
1 'polypeptide(L)'
;VGSEMCIRDRYGMGLKDAKYYGTKKERKGFPFVEKRKIFFTISCILLLAVPASMIFMHQTKGSALNFGLDFKGGTSINVPFNEDYSIEELDKEVEPVVEGVTKDSNIQMTKVVGGNNVIIKTRSLTLEEREQVYQAMADNFGVDTSEITFDNISSTVSKEMSQNAMKAVIIAVVCMLLYIWIRFRDIRFASSAILALMHDIAIVFGFYVVSL
;
A
#
# COMPACT_ATOMS: atom_id res chain seq x y z
N VAL A 1 -23.44 -16.76 -31.37
CA VAL A 1 -23.04 -17.09 -32.77
C VAL A 1 -24.19 -16.85 -33.75
N GLY A 2 -25.48 -17.07 -33.39
CA GLY A 2 -26.62 -16.89 -34.30
C GLY A 2 -27.03 -15.42 -34.55
N SER A 3 -26.91 -14.52 -33.58
CA SER A 3 -27.40 -13.14 -33.71
C SER A 3 -26.51 -12.23 -34.55
N GLU A 4 -25.20 -12.42 -34.52
CA GLU A 4 -24.26 -11.60 -35.32
C GLU A 4 -24.30 -11.93 -36.80
N MET A 5 -24.59 -13.18 -37.16
CA MET A 5 -24.76 -13.61 -38.54
C MET A 5 -26.02 -12.98 -39.17
N CYS A 6 -27.12 -12.89 -38.42
CA CYS A 6 -28.37 -12.27 -38.89
C CYS A 6 -28.27 -10.75 -39.12
N ILE A 7 -27.50 -10.04 -38.29
CA ILE A 7 -27.28 -8.57 -38.44
C ILE A 7 -26.45 -8.29 -39.68
N ARG A 8 -25.44 -9.11 -39.96
CA ARG A 8 -24.54 -8.92 -41.11
C ARG A 8 -25.20 -9.20 -42.44
N ASP A 9 -26.07 -10.21 -42.50
CA ASP A 9 -26.86 -10.52 -43.71
C ASP A 9 -27.90 -9.42 -44.01
N ARG A 10 -28.45 -8.78 -42.98
CA ARG A 10 -29.44 -7.71 -43.15
C ARG A 10 -28.84 -6.44 -43.76
N TYR A 11 -27.55 -6.14 -43.52
CA TYR A 11 -26.86 -4.97 -44.05
C TYR A 11 -26.03 -5.21 -45.29
N GLY A 12 -26.07 -6.41 -45.86
CA GLY A 12 -25.34 -6.76 -47.10
C GLY A 12 -23.82 -6.68 -47.03
N MET A 13 -23.25 -6.56 -45.80
CA MET A 13 -21.82 -6.43 -45.56
C MET A 13 -21.12 -7.78 -45.33
N GLY A 14 -21.74 -8.88 -45.69
CA GLY A 14 -21.15 -10.21 -45.59
C GLY A 14 -20.09 -10.45 -46.67
N LEU A 15 -18.86 -10.74 -46.29
CA LEU A 15 -17.84 -11.26 -47.21
C LEU A 15 -18.31 -12.62 -47.72
N LYS A 16 -18.48 -12.78 -49.05
CA LYS A 16 -18.99 -13.99 -49.70
C LYS A 16 -18.01 -15.16 -49.60
N ASP A 17 -16.75 -14.93 -49.40
CA ASP A 17 -15.71 -15.97 -49.35
C ASP A 17 -15.31 -16.29 -47.89
N ALA A 18 -15.53 -17.54 -47.50
CA ALA A 18 -15.09 -18.08 -46.20
C ALA A 18 -13.55 -17.96 -45.95
N LYS A 19 -12.77 -17.76 -47.02
CA LYS A 19 -11.31 -17.57 -46.97
C LYS A 19 -10.89 -16.33 -46.15
N TYR A 20 -11.75 -15.31 -46.03
CA TYR A 20 -11.50 -14.11 -45.26
C TYR A 20 -11.83 -14.29 -43.78
N TYR A 21 -12.55 -15.31 -43.40
CA TYR A 21 -12.72 -15.70 -42.01
C TYR A 21 -11.54 -16.60 -41.67
N GLY A 22 -10.45 -15.99 -41.20
CA GLY A 22 -9.28 -16.77 -40.82
C GLY A 22 -9.67 -17.98 -40.00
N THR A 23 -9.13 -19.14 -40.34
CA THR A 23 -9.29 -20.37 -39.58
C THR A 23 -8.92 -20.03 -38.12
N LYS A 24 -9.92 -20.01 -37.24
CA LYS A 24 -9.65 -19.87 -35.79
C LYS A 24 -8.78 -21.05 -35.41
N LYS A 25 -7.46 -20.81 -35.31
CA LYS A 25 -6.56 -21.77 -34.71
C LYS A 25 -7.12 -21.99 -33.31
N GLU A 26 -7.71 -23.16 -33.07
CA GLU A 26 -8.18 -23.52 -31.73
C GLU A 26 -6.96 -23.46 -30.80
N ARG A 27 -6.81 -22.32 -30.09
CA ARG A 27 -5.84 -22.24 -29.01
C ARG A 27 -6.37 -23.20 -27.96
N LYS A 28 -5.63 -24.26 -27.67
CA LYS A 28 -5.90 -25.13 -26.53
C LYS A 28 -5.98 -24.23 -25.32
N GLY A 29 -7.20 -23.92 -24.87
CA GLY A 29 -7.42 -23.14 -23.67
C GLY A 29 -6.73 -23.86 -22.50
N PHE A 30 -6.04 -23.11 -21.66
CA PHE A 30 -5.45 -23.69 -20.46
C PHE A 30 -6.58 -24.21 -19.56
N PRO A 31 -6.54 -25.47 -19.10
CA PRO A 31 -7.65 -26.09 -18.36
C PRO A 31 -7.66 -25.60 -16.90
N PHE A 32 -8.06 -24.34 -16.67
CA PHE A 32 -8.10 -23.72 -15.34
C PHE A 32 -9.02 -24.48 -14.37
N VAL A 33 -10.19 -24.90 -14.84
CA VAL A 33 -11.18 -25.57 -14.00
C VAL A 33 -10.71 -26.96 -13.55
N GLU A 34 -10.03 -27.70 -14.41
CA GLU A 34 -9.47 -29.02 -14.08
C GLU A 34 -8.34 -28.89 -13.06
N LYS A 35 -7.52 -27.86 -13.17
CA LYS A 35 -6.38 -27.57 -12.28
C LYS A 35 -6.74 -26.72 -11.07
N ARG A 36 -8.03 -26.53 -10.76
CA ARG A 36 -8.50 -25.70 -9.64
C ARG A 36 -7.82 -26.01 -8.30
N LYS A 37 -7.54 -27.29 -8.02
CA LYS A 37 -6.87 -27.69 -6.77
C LYS A 37 -5.47 -27.07 -6.64
N ILE A 38 -4.72 -26.99 -7.72
CA ILE A 38 -3.37 -26.39 -7.73
C ILE A 38 -3.46 -24.90 -7.43
N PHE A 39 -4.39 -24.19 -8.08
CA PHE A 39 -4.56 -22.76 -7.83
C PHE A 39 -5.01 -22.46 -6.40
N PHE A 40 -5.93 -23.26 -5.85
CA PHE A 40 -6.34 -23.15 -4.45
C PHE A 40 -5.18 -23.41 -3.50
N THR A 41 -4.35 -24.41 -3.76
CA THR A 41 -3.17 -24.70 -2.92
C THR A 41 -2.18 -23.55 -2.95
N ILE A 42 -1.86 -23.01 -4.13
CA ILE A 42 -0.98 -21.83 -4.26
C ILE A 42 -1.55 -20.64 -3.51
N SER A 43 -2.83 -20.37 -3.67
CA SER A 43 -3.54 -19.29 -2.98
C SER A 43 -3.50 -19.45 -1.45
N CYS A 44 -3.74 -20.66 -0.93
CA CYS A 44 -3.64 -20.94 0.51
C CYS A 44 -2.20 -20.74 1.04
N ILE A 45 -1.19 -21.16 0.29
CA ILE A 45 0.21 -20.95 0.66
C ILE A 45 0.53 -19.45 0.72
N LEU A 46 0.10 -18.67 -0.28
CA LEU A 46 0.31 -17.23 -0.30
C LEU A 46 -0.41 -16.55 0.88
N LEU A 47 -1.65 -16.92 1.17
CA LEU A 47 -2.38 -16.37 2.32
C LEU A 47 -1.73 -16.71 3.66
N LEU A 48 -1.16 -17.89 3.81
CA LEU A 48 -0.44 -18.29 5.02
C LEU A 48 0.93 -17.60 5.14
N ALA A 49 1.55 -17.25 4.01
CA ALA A 49 2.81 -16.51 3.99
C ALA A 49 2.65 -15.07 4.54
N VAL A 50 1.47 -14.44 4.40
CA VAL A 50 1.21 -13.09 4.91
C VAL A 50 1.40 -12.99 6.43
N PRO A 51 0.67 -13.75 7.28
CA PRO A 51 0.89 -13.68 8.72
C PRO A 51 2.28 -14.16 9.13
N ALA A 52 2.86 -15.13 8.41
CA ALA A 52 4.22 -15.58 8.67
C ALA A 52 5.25 -14.45 8.44
N SER A 53 5.13 -13.71 7.36
CA SER A 53 5.98 -12.54 7.08
C SER A 53 5.80 -11.43 8.11
N MET A 54 4.57 -11.16 8.55
CA MET A 54 4.30 -10.17 9.60
C MET A 54 4.96 -10.53 10.93
N ILE A 55 4.89 -11.80 11.34
CA ILE A 55 5.54 -12.29 12.56
C ILE A 55 7.07 -12.18 12.43
N PHE A 56 7.62 -12.59 11.29
CA PHE A 56 9.04 -12.50 11.02
C PHE A 56 9.56 -11.05 11.07
N MET A 57 8.86 -10.11 10.40
CA MET A 57 9.23 -8.70 10.40
C MET A 57 9.08 -8.06 11.79
N HIS A 58 8.07 -8.45 12.57
CA HIS A 58 7.92 -7.99 13.94
C HIS A 58 9.08 -8.42 14.85
N GLN A 59 9.61 -9.63 14.64
CA GLN A 59 10.74 -10.12 15.42
C GLN A 59 12.07 -9.51 15.01
N THR A 60 12.25 -9.15 13.74
CA THR A 60 13.52 -8.65 13.19
C THR A 60 13.65 -7.13 13.25
N LYS A 61 12.56 -6.40 12.96
CA LYS A 61 12.55 -4.93 12.87
C LYS A 61 11.70 -4.25 13.95
N GLY A 62 11.12 -5.00 14.90
CA GLY A 62 10.31 -4.47 16.00
C GLY A 62 8.90 -3.99 15.60
N SER A 63 8.63 -3.76 14.32
CA SER A 63 7.29 -3.43 13.81
C SER A 63 6.97 -4.21 12.54
N ALA A 64 5.77 -4.78 12.48
CA ALA A 64 5.31 -5.53 11.30
C ALA A 64 4.85 -4.63 10.16
N LEU A 65 4.59 -3.34 10.41
CA LEU A 65 4.01 -2.39 9.48
C LEU A 65 4.52 -0.98 9.73
N ASN A 66 4.94 -0.31 8.66
CA ASN A 66 5.24 1.11 8.69
C ASN A 66 3.97 1.92 8.43
N PHE A 67 3.23 2.20 9.52
CA PHE A 67 2.10 3.10 9.42
C PHE A 67 2.57 4.54 9.21
N GLY A 68 1.93 5.26 8.29
CA GLY A 68 2.13 6.70 8.15
C GLY A 68 1.73 7.47 9.41
N LEU A 69 2.26 8.68 9.55
CA LEU A 69 1.97 9.58 10.68
C LEU A 69 0.48 9.87 10.84
N ASP A 70 -0.28 9.85 9.76
CA ASP A 70 -1.74 10.03 9.77
C ASP A 70 -2.46 8.99 10.62
N PHE A 71 -1.86 7.79 10.77
CA PHE A 71 -2.43 6.68 11.54
C PHE A 71 -1.78 6.44 12.89
N LYS A 72 -0.49 6.75 13.04
CA LYS A 72 0.24 6.63 14.32
C LYS A 72 0.19 7.91 15.16
N GLY A 73 0.12 9.06 14.52
CA GLY A 73 0.47 10.33 15.11
C GLY A 73 1.99 10.47 15.25
N GLY A 74 2.44 11.68 15.45
CA GLY A 74 3.85 11.94 15.60
C GLY A 74 4.26 13.27 15.01
N THR A 75 5.56 13.49 14.92
CA THR A 75 6.17 14.69 14.35
C THR A 75 6.89 14.32 13.05
N SER A 76 6.59 15.07 11.99
CA SER A 76 7.34 15.07 10.75
C SER A 76 8.26 16.26 10.73
N ILE A 77 9.54 16.04 10.52
CA ILE A 77 10.56 17.06 10.44
C ILE A 77 11.08 17.08 9.02
N ASN A 78 10.94 18.21 8.33
CA ASN A 78 11.50 18.39 7.01
C ASN A 78 12.80 19.19 7.15
N VAL A 79 13.92 18.53 6.85
CA VAL A 79 15.26 19.08 6.96
C VAL A 79 15.86 19.25 5.57
N PRO A 80 16.14 20.46 5.11
CA PRO A 80 16.88 20.71 3.89
C PRO A 80 18.38 20.58 4.16
N PHE A 81 18.99 19.48 3.70
CA PHE A 81 20.44 19.30 3.80
C PHE A 81 21.18 20.05 2.70
N ASN A 82 22.36 20.54 3.02
CA ASN A 82 23.25 21.21 2.05
C ASN A 82 23.86 20.22 1.05
N GLU A 83 23.99 18.96 1.43
CA GLU A 83 24.55 17.88 0.64
C GLU A 83 23.51 16.81 0.31
N ASP A 84 23.79 16.06 -0.74
CA ASP A 84 22.92 14.99 -1.20
C ASP A 84 23.27 13.67 -0.51
N TYR A 85 22.61 13.38 0.61
CA TYR A 85 22.80 12.12 1.36
C TYR A 85 22.09 10.96 0.68
N SER A 86 22.77 9.82 0.60
CA SER A 86 22.11 8.55 0.27
C SER A 86 21.32 8.02 1.47
N ILE A 87 20.38 7.09 1.22
CA ILE A 87 19.57 6.50 2.31
C ILE A 87 20.47 5.79 3.33
N GLU A 88 21.55 5.12 2.87
CA GLU A 88 22.48 4.42 3.76
C GLU A 88 23.33 5.36 4.64
N GLU A 89 23.62 6.56 4.14
CA GLU A 89 24.31 7.60 4.93
C GLU A 89 23.38 8.24 5.95
N LEU A 90 22.12 8.47 5.58
CA LEU A 90 21.09 8.95 6.51
C LEU A 90 20.91 8.00 7.70
N ASP A 91 20.84 6.69 7.44
CA ASP A 91 20.69 5.68 8.48
C ASP A 91 21.93 5.58 9.40
N LYS A 92 23.13 5.91 8.89
CA LYS A 92 24.38 5.84 9.69
C LYS A 92 24.70 7.12 10.44
N GLU A 93 24.41 8.27 9.86
CA GLU A 93 24.87 9.56 10.37
C GLU A 93 23.74 10.36 11.02
N VAL A 94 22.55 10.38 10.41
CA VAL A 94 21.42 11.22 10.88
C VAL A 94 20.58 10.48 11.91
N GLU A 95 20.29 9.18 11.68
CA GLU A 95 19.44 8.42 12.58
C GLU A 95 19.96 8.40 14.03
N PRO A 96 21.26 8.13 14.32
CA PRO A 96 21.77 8.11 15.69
C PRO A 96 21.67 9.48 16.40
N VAL A 97 21.82 10.57 15.63
CA VAL A 97 21.71 11.93 16.19
C VAL A 97 20.27 12.23 16.59
N VAL A 98 19.32 11.89 15.72
CA VAL A 98 17.88 12.07 16.00
C VAL A 98 17.42 11.12 17.11
N GLU A 99 17.85 9.87 17.11
CA GLU A 99 17.54 8.90 18.17
C GLU A 99 18.07 9.36 19.53
N GLY A 100 19.28 9.90 19.57
CA GLY A 100 19.87 10.43 20.80
C GLY A 100 19.04 11.53 21.45
N VAL A 101 18.40 12.38 20.67
CA VAL A 101 17.51 13.46 21.12
C VAL A 101 16.11 12.97 21.41
N THR A 102 15.51 12.25 20.45
CA THR A 102 14.10 11.86 20.51
C THR A 102 13.86 10.61 21.38
N LYS A 103 14.90 9.83 21.63
CA LYS A 103 14.82 8.50 22.31
C LYS A 103 13.77 7.57 21.66
N ASP A 104 13.60 7.72 20.35
CA ASP A 104 12.71 6.91 19.55
C ASP A 104 13.54 6.04 18.62
N SER A 105 13.47 4.73 18.75
CA SER A 105 14.17 3.75 17.90
C SER A 105 13.41 3.41 16.63
N ASN A 106 12.23 4.02 16.41
CA ASN A 106 11.39 3.80 15.22
C ASN A 106 11.34 5.04 14.32
N ILE A 107 12.48 5.63 14.05
CA ILE A 107 12.61 6.77 13.16
C ILE A 107 12.47 6.28 11.72
N GLN A 108 11.70 7.00 10.92
CA GLN A 108 11.56 6.74 9.48
C GLN A 108 12.10 7.95 8.73
N MET A 109 13.07 7.73 7.88
CA MET A 109 13.63 8.76 7.02
C MET A 109 13.21 8.52 5.58
N THR A 110 12.82 9.59 4.91
CA THR A 110 12.39 9.55 3.51
C THR A 110 13.00 10.72 2.77
N LYS A 111 13.79 10.44 1.73
CA LYS A 111 14.36 11.46 0.87
C LYS A 111 13.33 11.94 -0.14
N VAL A 112 13.24 13.26 -0.32
CA VAL A 112 12.37 13.86 -1.34
C VAL A 112 13.06 13.80 -2.70
N VAL A 113 12.41 13.19 -3.67
CA VAL A 113 12.95 13.05 -5.03
C VAL A 113 13.05 14.44 -5.70
N GLY A 114 14.24 14.80 -6.17
CA GLY A 114 14.49 16.07 -6.85
C GLY A 114 14.94 17.22 -5.94
N GLY A 115 15.26 16.93 -4.70
CA GLY A 115 15.82 17.91 -3.73
C GLY A 115 16.68 17.22 -2.70
N ASN A 116 17.38 18.04 -1.89
CA ASN A 116 18.18 17.57 -0.76
C ASN A 116 17.39 17.50 0.54
N ASN A 117 16.07 17.58 0.44
CA ASN A 117 15.19 17.54 1.60
C ASN A 117 14.99 16.12 2.09
N VAL A 118 15.11 15.93 3.38
CA VAL A 118 14.82 14.67 4.06
C VAL A 118 13.68 14.86 5.05
N ILE A 119 12.69 14.01 4.94
CA ILE A 119 11.56 13.97 5.86
C ILE A 119 11.86 12.92 6.92
N ILE A 120 12.03 13.37 8.16
CA ILE A 120 12.28 12.54 9.34
C ILE A 120 10.97 12.41 10.11
N LYS A 121 10.50 11.20 10.31
CA LYS A 121 9.25 10.90 11.02
C LYS A 121 9.60 10.21 12.34
N THR A 122 9.08 10.77 13.43
CA THR A 122 9.32 10.27 14.79
C THR A 122 8.07 10.42 15.65
N ARG A 123 8.14 9.96 16.90
CA ARG A 123 7.06 10.16 17.86
C ARG A 123 6.71 11.66 18.03
N SER A 124 5.59 11.94 18.69
CA SER A 124 5.23 13.31 19.01
C SER A 124 6.27 13.94 19.92
N LEU A 125 6.86 15.05 19.48
CA LEU A 125 7.90 15.80 20.19
C LEU A 125 7.30 16.99 20.96
N THR A 126 7.82 17.24 22.15
CA THR A 126 7.57 18.47 22.91
C THR A 126 8.29 19.66 22.27
N LEU A 127 7.95 20.88 22.70
CA LEU A 127 8.63 22.08 22.19
C LEU A 127 10.13 22.08 22.53
N GLU A 128 10.49 21.59 23.74
CA GLU A 128 11.88 21.49 24.17
C GLU A 128 12.67 20.47 23.35
N GLU A 129 12.08 19.30 23.05
CA GLU A 129 12.70 18.28 22.22
C GLU A 129 12.89 18.75 20.77
N ARG A 130 11.97 19.55 20.24
CA ARG A 130 12.12 20.15 18.90
C ARG A 130 13.30 21.09 18.84
N GLU A 131 13.46 21.94 19.88
CA GLU A 131 14.59 22.86 19.97
C GLU A 131 15.92 22.10 20.04
N GLN A 132 15.96 20.99 20.79
CA GLN A 132 17.14 20.13 20.83
C GLN A 132 17.43 19.48 19.47
N VAL A 133 16.40 19.08 18.70
CA VAL A 133 16.59 18.59 17.34
C VAL A 133 17.10 19.69 16.41
N TYR A 134 16.58 20.94 16.51
CA TYR A 134 17.11 22.07 15.76
C TYR A 134 18.61 22.26 16.01
N GLN A 135 19.01 22.32 17.27
CA GLN A 135 20.41 22.49 17.64
C GLN A 135 21.28 21.32 17.17
N ALA A 136 20.80 20.08 17.34
CA ALA A 136 21.52 18.90 16.89
C ALA A 136 21.72 18.86 15.36
N MET A 137 20.72 19.30 14.59
CA MET A 137 20.84 19.40 13.13
C MET A 137 21.80 20.51 12.70
N ALA A 138 21.75 21.66 13.35
CA ALA A 138 22.65 22.76 13.07
C ALA A 138 24.12 22.41 13.41
N ASP A 139 24.35 21.81 14.58
CA ASP A 139 25.69 21.51 15.09
C ASP A 139 26.39 20.38 14.30
N ASN A 140 25.64 19.35 13.93
CA ASN A 140 26.22 18.17 13.25
C ASN A 140 26.24 18.28 11.72
N PHE A 141 25.26 18.96 11.13
CA PHE A 141 25.07 18.98 9.68
C PHE A 141 25.10 20.39 9.06
N GLY A 142 25.26 21.44 9.89
CA GLY A 142 25.33 22.82 9.43
C GLY A 142 24.04 23.30 8.72
N VAL A 143 22.90 22.70 9.03
CA VAL A 143 21.62 23.05 8.43
C VAL A 143 21.09 24.34 9.06
N ASP A 144 20.55 25.25 8.23
CA ASP A 144 19.89 26.46 8.75
C ASP A 144 18.60 26.09 9.48
N THR A 145 18.56 26.38 10.77
CA THR A 145 17.39 26.08 11.62
C THR A 145 16.12 26.79 11.17
N SER A 146 16.24 27.91 10.45
CA SER A 146 15.09 28.65 9.93
C SER A 146 14.37 27.93 8.79
N GLU A 147 15.03 27.01 8.11
CA GLU A 147 14.49 26.24 7.00
C GLU A 147 13.90 24.89 7.44
N ILE A 148 14.18 24.46 8.67
CA ILE A 148 13.62 23.22 9.21
C ILE A 148 12.14 23.45 9.57
N THR A 149 11.26 22.62 9.02
CA THR A 149 9.82 22.70 9.30
C THR A 149 9.34 21.46 10.07
N PHE A 150 8.44 21.70 11.05
CA PHE A 150 7.86 20.66 11.88
C PHE A 150 6.34 20.60 11.66
N ASP A 151 5.86 19.44 11.25
CA ASP A 151 4.44 19.11 11.22
C ASP A 151 4.14 18.11 12.33
N ASN A 152 3.19 18.45 13.20
CA ASN A 152 2.81 17.57 14.30
C ASN A 152 1.37 17.10 14.15
N ILE A 153 1.18 15.79 14.06
CA ILE A 153 -0.13 15.16 14.01
C ILE A 153 -0.42 14.55 15.38
N SER A 154 -1.44 15.10 16.06
CA SER A 154 -1.87 14.59 17.36
C SER A 154 -2.28 13.12 17.27
N SER A 155 -1.87 12.31 18.23
CA SER A 155 -2.26 10.92 18.36
C SER A 155 -3.79 10.71 18.44
N THR A 156 -4.51 11.71 18.97
CA THR A 156 -5.98 11.71 19.04
C THR A 156 -6.58 11.80 17.64
N VAL A 157 -6.09 12.74 16.82
CA VAL A 157 -6.54 12.93 15.44
C VAL A 157 -6.23 11.68 14.60
N SER A 158 -5.03 11.12 14.73
CA SER A 158 -4.63 9.90 14.04
C SER A 158 -5.49 8.70 14.41
N LYS A 159 -5.84 8.56 15.68
CA LYS A 159 -6.75 7.51 16.15
C LYS A 159 -8.16 7.67 15.57
N GLU A 160 -8.67 8.89 15.53
CA GLU A 160 -9.97 9.18 14.91
C GLU A 160 -9.95 8.89 13.40
N MET A 161 -8.91 9.31 12.69
CA MET A 161 -8.73 9.03 11.27
C MET A 161 -8.69 7.52 10.99
N SER A 162 -7.92 6.77 11.77
CA SER A 162 -7.82 5.31 11.66
C SER A 162 -9.18 4.62 11.89
N GLN A 163 -9.91 5.05 12.94
CA GLN A 163 -11.24 4.50 13.23
C GLN A 163 -12.25 4.84 12.12
N ASN A 164 -12.23 6.07 11.62
CA ASN A 164 -13.13 6.49 10.56
C ASN A 164 -12.81 5.78 9.23
N ALA A 165 -11.53 5.59 8.91
CA ALA A 165 -11.11 4.79 7.76
C ALA A 165 -11.63 3.34 7.86
N MET A 166 -11.49 2.70 9.02
CA MET A 166 -11.99 1.34 9.23
C MET A 166 -13.53 1.27 9.09
N LYS A 167 -14.26 2.23 9.69
CA LYS A 167 -15.72 2.32 9.54
C LYS A 167 -16.12 2.50 8.06
N ALA A 168 -15.43 3.37 7.34
CA ALA A 168 -15.69 3.61 5.93
C ALA A 168 -15.49 2.35 5.07
N VAL A 169 -14.43 1.57 5.33
CA VAL A 169 -14.18 0.30 4.63
C VAL A 169 -15.32 -0.70 4.91
N ILE A 170 -15.75 -0.85 6.17
CA ILE A 170 -16.85 -1.76 6.53
C ILE A 170 -18.13 -1.34 5.83
N ILE A 171 -18.47 -0.05 5.86
CA ILE A 171 -19.68 0.47 5.19
C ILE A 171 -19.58 0.23 3.67
N ALA A 172 -18.45 0.49 3.06
CA ALA A 172 -18.24 0.26 1.62
C ALA A 172 -18.44 -1.21 1.24
N VAL A 173 -17.89 -2.15 2.03
CA VAL A 173 -18.06 -3.59 1.80
C VAL A 173 -19.52 -4.00 1.92
N VAL A 174 -20.24 -3.51 2.93
CA VAL A 174 -21.67 -3.79 3.11
C VAL A 174 -22.49 -3.22 1.94
N CYS A 175 -22.26 -1.98 1.56
CA CYS A 175 -22.92 -1.35 0.40
C CYS A 175 -22.68 -2.12 -0.89
N MET A 176 -21.43 -2.56 -1.12
CA MET A 176 -21.07 -3.35 -2.29
C MET A 176 -21.79 -4.71 -2.29
N LEU A 177 -21.83 -5.38 -1.14
CA LEU A 177 -22.56 -6.65 -0.99
C LEU A 177 -24.04 -6.48 -1.29
N LEU A 178 -24.68 -5.46 -0.71
CA LEU A 178 -26.08 -5.14 -0.96
C LEU A 178 -26.34 -4.83 -2.44
N TYR A 179 -25.49 -4.00 -3.05
CA TYR A 179 -25.63 -3.66 -4.46
C TYR A 179 -25.54 -4.89 -5.37
N ILE A 180 -24.53 -5.75 -5.18
CA ILE A 180 -24.35 -6.96 -5.97
C ILE A 180 -25.51 -7.93 -5.73
N TRP A 181 -25.97 -8.08 -4.49
CA TRP A 181 -27.11 -8.94 -4.16
C TRP A 181 -28.40 -8.47 -4.85
N ILE A 182 -28.73 -7.18 -4.77
CA ILE A 182 -29.92 -6.62 -5.43
C ILE A 182 -29.81 -6.77 -6.95
N ARG A 183 -28.62 -6.53 -7.52
CA ARG A 183 -28.40 -6.53 -8.98
C ARG A 183 -28.48 -7.93 -9.58
N PHE A 184 -27.93 -8.93 -8.90
CA PHE A 184 -27.86 -10.31 -9.41
C PHE A 184 -28.87 -11.26 -8.74
N ARG A 185 -29.53 -10.83 -7.67
CA ARG A 185 -30.49 -11.62 -6.88
C ARG A 185 -29.94 -12.97 -6.37
N ASP A 186 -28.64 -13.09 -6.28
CA ASP A 186 -27.94 -14.27 -5.79
C ASP A 186 -26.89 -13.88 -4.74
N ILE A 187 -27.15 -14.23 -3.50
CA ILE A 187 -26.23 -13.93 -2.40
C ILE A 187 -24.93 -14.75 -2.46
N ARG A 188 -24.98 -15.93 -3.09
CA ARG A 188 -23.78 -16.77 -3.24
C ARG A 188 -22.79 -16.12 -4.19
N PHE A 189 -23.30 -15.51 -5.25
CA PHE A 189 -22.46 -14.74 -6.19
C PHE A 189 -21.88 -13.50 -5.52
N ALA A 190 -22.71 -12.74 -4.77
CA ALA A 190 -22.25 -11.54 -4.07
C ALA A 190 -21.16 -11.86 -3.04
N SER A 191 -21.36 -12.89 -2.21
CA SER A 191 -20.37 -13.29 -1.21
C SER A 191 -19.06 -13.81 -1.84
N SER A 192 -19.12 -14.55 -2.94
CA SER A 192 -17.93 -15.03 -3.63
C SER A 192 -17.10 -13.89 -4.22
N ALA A 193 -17.76 -12.85 -4.75
CA ALA A 193 -17.08 -11.66 -5.28
C ALA A 193 -16.34 -10.90 -4.17
N ILE A 194 -16.96 -10.73 -3.00
CA ILE A 194 -16.33 -10.07 -1.85
C ILE A 194 -15.18 -10.89 -1.28
N LEU A 195 -15.35 -12.22 -1.18
CA LEU A 195 -14.26 -13.10 -0.73
C LEU A 195 -13.06 -13.04 -1.68
N ALA A 196 -13.29 -12.97 -2.98
CA ALA A 196 -12.22 -12.79 -3.96
C ALA A 196 -11.50 -11.45 -3.75
N LEU A 197 -12.23 -10.35 -3.55
CA LEU A 197 -11.67 -9.04 -3.27
C LEU A 197 -10.84 -9.02 -1.98
N MET A 198 -11.35 -9.63 -0.90
CA MET A 198 -10.64 -9.75 0.37
C MET A 198 -9.35 -10.56 0.22
N HIS A 199 -9.39 -11.63 -0.56
CA HIS A 199 -8.22 -12.43 -0.89
C HIS A 199 -7.15 -11.61 -1.62
N ASP A 200 -7.55 -10.85 -2.64
CA ASP A 200 -6.63 -10.03 -3.43
C ASP A 200 -5.98 -8.93 -2.57
N ILE A 201 -6.77 -8.26 -1.73
CA ILE A 201 -6.26 -7.27 -0.77
C ILE A 201 -5.26 -7.92 0.19
N ALA A 202 -5.55 -9.11 0.72
CA ALA A 202 -4.64 -9.81 1.63
C ALA A 202 -3.30 -10.17 0.96
N ILE A 203 -3.31 -10.59 -0.30
CA ILE A 203 -2.07 -10.87 -1.06
C ILE A 203 -1.27 -9.59 -1.28
N VAL A 204 -1.90 -8.50 -1.75
CA VAL A 204 -1.23 -7.20 -1.97
C VAL A 204 -0.61 -6.70 -0.66
N PHE A 205 -1.35 -6.82 0.44
CA PHE A 205 -0.87 -6.45 1.76
C PHE A 205 0.34 -7.30 2.21
N GLY A 206 0.33 -8.61 1.93
CA GLY A 206 1.47 -9.49 2.18
C GLY A 206 2.71 -9.09 1.41
N PHE A 207 2.58 -8.74 0.12
CA PHE A 207 3.69 -8.23 -0.68
C PHE A 207 4.23 -6.92 -0.11
N TYR A 208 3.35 -6.02 0.32
CA TYR A 208 3.76 -4.76 0.95
C TYR A 208 4.59 -5.00 2.21
N VAL A 209 4.18 -5.92 3.09
CA VAL A 209 4.92 -6.28 4.31
C VAL A 209 6.31 -6.82 3.99
N VAL A 210 6.45 -7.62 2.93
CA VAL A 210 7.75 -8.20 2.54
C VAL A 210 8.66 -7.16 1.87
N SER A 211 8.10 -6.12 1.23
CA SER A 211 8.88 -5.08 0.54
C SER A 211 9.41 -3.98 1.49
N LEU A 212 9.01 -3.99 2.76
CA LEU A 212 9.50 -3.09 3.81
C LEU A 212 10.83 -3.61 4.40
#